data_6c669c2aad93371fb282d174ed098094
#
_entry.id   6c669c2aad93371fb282d174ed098094
#
_cell.length_a   1.000
_cell.length_b   1.000
_cell.length_c   1.000
_cell.angle_alpha   90.00
_cell.angle_beta   90.00
_cell.angle_gamma   90.00
#
_symmetry.space_group_name_H-M   'P 1'
#
loop_
_entity.id
_entity.type
_entity.pdbx_description
1 polymer ?
#
loop_
_entity_poly.entity_id
_entity_poly.type
_entity_poly.pdbx_seq_one_letter_code
_entity_poly.pdbx_strand_id
1 'polypeptide(L)'
;RLIGFRKQHQKVFGRGSLDLLKTENQAVLAFLREYEGEKMLVIANLSRYAQSIHLPARNDLDGMAPVELFSQSAFTAFDGEPYPMLLGPHGFYWFKLEPESDIQRTGEHQAGLQLVSDDDLKHELPLLHVREGLQNLLVPTLAHGRNPETFEALLPAFIAEQRWFGAKGQTIESVTVEDAVRLDQSPDVYLSVLDVQLESRRSNYTLPLTVAFGDDADQILSERPGAAIAWLESETDGRRGLMYDATVRPAFWSTLFEWWQQGSKGRSLKGLYVAEPSEEARGDVPDTVRLLTGEQSNTSAVINDTYFVKLYRRLERGTNPEKEMLNHLTSVGFPFAPRLHGTIDFRRSDRKYTLGILQEALPVETDGWSYALEGTTRFLNRVRE
;
A
#
# COMPACT_ATOMS: atom_id res chain seq x y z
N ARG A 1 15.14 4.48 -1.76
CA ARG A 1 15.37 3.85 -0.45
C ARG A 1 16.66 3.01 -0.49
N LEU A 2 16.79 1.98 -1.33
CA LEU A 2 18.02 1.15 -1.47
C LEU A 2 19.29 1.97 -1.68
N ILE A 3 19.25 3.02 -2.53
CA ILE A 3 20.39 3.91 -2.77
C ILE A 3 20.75 4.69 -1.50
N GLY A 4 19.79 5.11 -0.70
CA GLY A 4 20.03 5.79 0.58
C GLY A 4 20.75 4.88 1.57
N PHE A 5 20.26 3.66 1.76
CA PHE A 5 20.91 2.66 2.62
C PHE A 5 22.31 2.29 2.14
N ARG A 6 22.50 2.10 0.83
CA ARG A 6 23.84 1.85 0.26
C ARG A 6 24.81 3.01 0.55
N LYS A 7 24.32 4.26 0.56
CA LYS A 7 25.17 5.42 0.92
C LYS A 7 25.49 5.46 2.41
N GLN A 8 24.53 5.13 3.29
CA GLN A 8 24.76 5.05 4.73
C GLN A 8 25.79 3.95 5.08
N HIS A 9 25.71 2.79 4.42
CA HIS A 9 26.60 1.66 4.61
C HIS A 9 27.66 1.55 3.47
N GLN A 10 28.13 2.71 3.00
CA GLN A 10 29.04 2.78 1.84
C GLN A 10 30.33 1.97 2.02
N LYS A 11 30.85 1.85 3.24
CA LYS A 11 32.06 1.08 3.54
C LYS A 11 31.81 -0.41 3.29
N VAL A 12 30.73 -0.98 3.83
CA VAL A 12 30.37 -2.40 3.67
C VAL A 12 30.07 -2.72 2.20
N PHE A 13 29.20 -1.94 1.55
CA PHE A 13 28.83 -2.19 0.16
C PHE A 13 29.90 -1.82 -0.87
N GLY A 14 30.81 -0.90 -0.54
CA GLY A 14 31.85 -0.45 -1.45
C GLY A 14 33.20 -1.14 -1.27
N ARG A 15 33.57 -1.50 -0.04
CA ARG A 15 34.89 -2.04 0.32
C ARG A 15 34.84 -3.43 0.97
N GLY A 16 33.68 -3.84 1.45
CA GLY A 16 33.51 -5.13 2.13
C GLY A 16 33.72 -6.32 1.19
N SER A 17 33.99 -7.48 1.78
CA SER A 17 33.97 -8.76 1.09
C SER A 17 32.65 -9.00 0.37
N LEU A 18 32.63 -9.88 -0.60
CA LEU A 18 31.41 -10.40 -1.22
C LEU A 18 31.46 -11.92 -1.19
N ASP A 19 30.58 -12.51 -0.42
CA ASP A 19 30.45 -13.94 -0.31
C ASP A 19 29.05 -14.36 -0.80
N LEU A 20 28.99 -15.09 -1.93
CA LEU A 20 27.75 -15.59 -2.50
C LEU A 20 27.32 -16.85 -1.76
N LEU A 21 26.16 -16.80 -1.11
CA LEU A 21 25.60 -17.94 -0.41
C LEU A 21 24.92 -18.88 -1.41
N LYS A 22 25.33 -20.15 -1.40
CA LYS A 22 24.68 -21.16 -2.23
C LYS A 22 23.32 -21.51 -1.63
N THR A 23 22.27 -21.08 -2.30
CA THR A 23 20.92 -21.55 -2.05
C THR A 23 20.61 -22.72 -3.01
N GLU A 24 19.81 -23.69 -2.59
CA GLU A 24 19.34 -24.76 -3.49
C GLU A 24 18.36 -24.26 -4.54
N ASN A 25 17.96 -22.99 -4.44
CA ASN A 25 16.98 -22.36 -5.31
C ASN A 25 17.65 -21.37 -6.27
N GLN A 26 17.72 -21.70 -7.55
CA GLN A 26 18.33 -20.85 -8.60
C GLN A 26 17.61 -19.52 -8.84
N ALA A 27 16.36 -19.39 -8.38
CA ALA A 27 15.59 -18.16 -8.50
C ALA A 27 15.88 -17.14 -7.39
N VAL A 28 16.72 -17.50 -6.40
CA VAL A 28 17.03 -16.64 -5.26
C VAL A 28 18.52 -16.34 -5.22
N LEU A 29 18.84 -15.04 -5.19
CA LEU A 29 20.18 -14.53 -4.96
C LEU A 29 20.33 -14.24 -3.46
N ALA A 30 21.37 -14.82 -2.84
CA ALA A 30 21.74 -14.50 -1.47
C ALA A 30 23.25 -14.23 -1.38
N PHE A 31 23.63 -13.17 -0.67
CA PHE A 31 25.05 -12.86 -0.45
C PHE A 31 25.28 -12.11 0.87
N LEU A 32 26.46 -12.31 1.43
CA LEU A 32 26.95 -11.63 2.61
C LEU A 32 28.04 -10.60 2.21
N ARG A 33 27.99 -9.45 2.85
CA ARG A 33 29.05 -8.42 2.80
C ARG A 33 29.58 -8.20 4.20
N GLU A 34 30.89 -8.09 4.34
CA GLU A 34 31.53 -7.82 5.64
C GLU A 34 32.64 -6.79 5.51
N TYR A 35 32.66 -5.81 6.42
CA TYR A 35 33.72 -4.81 6.53
C TYR A 35 33.86 -4.35 7.97
N GLU A 36 35.10 -4.46 8.53
CA GLU A 36 35.41 -4.03 9.91
C GLU A 36 34.45 -4.61 10.97
N GLY A 37 33.96 -5.85 10.79
CA GLY A 37 33.06 -6.54 11.69
C GLY A 37 31.57 -6.24 11.43
N GLU A 38 31.22 -5.26 10.62
CA GLU A 38 29.84 -5.03 10.17
C GLU A 38 29.48 -6.03 9.07
N LYS A 39 28.42 -6.83 9.32
CA LYS A 39 27.93 -7.85 8.38
C LYS A 39 26.56 -7.48 7.84
N MET A 40 26.42 -7.56 6.51
CA MET A 40 25.17 -7.31 5.79
C MET A 40 24.80 -8.51 4.94
N LEU A 41 23.62 -9.08 5.20
CA LEU A 41 23.06 -10.18 4.42
C LEU A 41 21.96 -9.63 3.48
N VAL A 42 22.10 -9.91 2.21
CA VAL A 42 21.11 -9.54 1.18
C VAL A 42 20.55 -10.79 0.55
N ILE A 43 19.23 -10.87 0.47
CA ILE A 43 18.50 -11.98 -0.13
C ILE A 43 17.45 -11.40 -1.08
N ALA A 44 17.37 -11.91 -2.31
CA ALA A 44 16.42 -11.44 -3.30
C ALA A 44 15.83 -12.59 -4.11
N ASN A 45 14.51 -12.67 -4.17
CA ASN A 45 13.76 -13.55 -5.07
C ASN A 45 13.69 -12.90 -6.45
N LEU A 46 14.37 -13.45 -7.43
CA LEU A 46 14.41 -12.96 -8.80
C LEU A 46 13.26 -13.48 -9.67
N SER A 47 12.33 -14.24 -9.07
CA SER A 47 11.19 -14.81 -9.76
C SER A 47 9.86 -14.14 -9.40
N ARG A 48 8.88 -14.31 -10.26
CA ARG A 48 7.49 -13.85 -10.06
C ARG A 48 6.65 -14.75 -9.13
N TYR A 49 7.24 -15.81 -8.61
CA TYR A 49 6.58 -16.76 -7.71
C TYR A 49 7.18 -16.65 -6.31
N ALA A 50 6.39 -16.97 -5.29
CA ALA A 50 6.91 -17.11 -3.95
C ALA A 50 7.95 -18.25 -3.91
N GLN A 51 9.06 -18.03 -3.21
CA GLN A 51 10.17 -18.97 -3.12
C GLN A 51 10.50 -19.27 -1.67
N SER A 52 10.60 -20.55 -1.34
CA SER A 52 11.16 -21.02 -0.08
C SER A 52 12.62 -21.39 -0.26
N ILE A 53 13.46 -20.99 0.66
CA ILE A 53 14.89 -21.32 0.68
C ILE A 53 15.34 -21.72 2.07
N HIS A 54 16.47 -22.42 2.12
CA HIS A 54 17.26 -22.57 3.35
C HIS A 54 18.63 -21.92 3.08
N LEU A 55 18.99 -20.93 3.89
CA LEU A 55 20.36 -20.44 3.88
C LEU A 55 21.26 -21.51 4.50
N PRO A 56 22.45 -21.73 3.96
CA PRO A 56 23.35 -22.74 4.49
C PRO A 56 23.77 -22.42 5.92
N ALA A 57 23.89 -23.43 6.75
CA ALA A 57 24.46 -23.33 8.10
C ALA A 57 25.87 -22.76 8.02
N ARG A 58 26.18 -21.79 8.91
CA ARG A 58 27.48 -21.10 8.94
C ARG A 58 27.87 -20.77 10.38
N ASN A 59 28.99 -21.30 10.83
CA ASN A 59 29.51 -21.08 12.17
C ASN A 59 29.87 -19.62 12.47
N ASP A 60 30.22 -18.82 11.43
CA ASP A 60 30.56 -17.40 11.57
C ASP A 60 29.34 -16.49 11.69
N LEU A 61 28.11 -17.04 11.56
CA LEU A 61 26.84 -16.36 11.78
C LEU A 61 26.10 -16.85 13.04
N ASP A 62 26.59 -17.90 13.67
CA ASP A 62 25.96 -18.48 14.88
C ASP A 62 25.85 -17.43 15.99
N GLY A 63 24.66 -17.34 16.63
CA GLY A 63 24.33 -16.33 17.64
C GLY A 63 24.14 -14.90 17.10
N MET A 64 24.16 -14.71 15.78
CA MET A 64 23.81 -13.43 15.15
C MET A 64 22.37 -13.46 14.69
N ALA A 65 21.63 -12.38 14.96
CA ALA A 65 20.25 -12.23 14.49
C ALA A 65 20.17 -11.25 13.31
N PRO A 66 19.43 -11.61 12.23
CA PRO A 66 19.18 -10.72 11.12
C PRO A 66 18.20 -9.61 11.52
N VAL A 67 18.63 -8.34 11.44
CA VAL A 67 17.77 -7.16 11.63
C VAL A 67 17.47 -6.56 10.27
N GLU A 68 16.20 -6.58 9.86
CA GLU A 68 15.78 -6.08 8.55
C GLU A 68 15.88 -4.55 8.51
N LEU A 69 16.63 -4.01 7.52
CA LEU A 69 17.01 -2.60 7.49
C LEU A 69 15.84 -1.63 7.24
N PHE A 70 14.74 -2.09 6.64
CA PHE A 70 13.62 -1.21 6.29
C PHE A 70 12.54 -1.16 7.37
N SER A 71 12.27 -2.28 8.01
CA SER A 71 11.30 -2.41 9.09
C SER A 71 11.93 -2.30 10.48
N GLN A 72 13.27 -2.43 10.57
CA GLN A 72 14.01 -2.56 11.83
C GLN A 72 13.59 -3.78 12.66
N SER A 73 12.91 -4.74 12.03
CA SER A 73 12.47 -5.97 12.68
C SER A 73 13.63 -6.95 12.80
N ALA A 74 13.83 -7.48 14.01
CA ALA A 74 14.77 -8.56 14.24
C ALA A 74 14.11 -9.91 13.92
N PHE A 75 14.88 -10.77 13.27
CA PHE A 75 14.52 -12.17 12.99
C PHE A 75 15.21 -13.09 14.00
N THR A 76 14.78 -14.35 14.06
CA THR A 76 15.41 -15.36 14.92
C THR A 76 16.91 -15.45 14.63
N ALA A 77 17.74 -15.56 15.66
CA ALA A 77 19.17 -15.71 15.48
C ALA A 77 19.54 -17.03 14.77
N PHE A 78 20.66 -17.00 14.07
CA PHE A 78 21.23 -18.23 13.52
C PHE A 78 21.72 -19.13 14.66
N ASP A 79 21.38 -20.40 14.58
CA ASP A 79 21.68 -21.44 15.60
C ASP A 79 22.61 -22.53 15.09
N GLY A 80 23.30 -22.29 13.97
CA GLY A 80 24.19 -23.26 13.32
C GLY A 80 23.48 -24.23 12.38
N GLU A 81 22.16 -24.20 12.31
CA GLU A 81 21.35 -25.00 11.38
C GLU A 81 20.99 -24.23 10.09
N PRO A 82 20.55 -24.91 9.01
CA PRO A 82 20.08 -24.26 7.81
C PRO A 82 18.90 -23.34 8.10
N TYR A 83 19.02 -22.06 7.78
CA TYR A 83 18.03 -21.04 8.14
C TYR A 83 16.90 -20.95 7.10
N PRO A 84 15.65 -21.31 7.46
CA PRO A 84 14.52 -21.31 6.52
C PRO A 84 14.00 -19.88 6.28
N MET A 85 13.73 -19.54 5.02
CA MET A 85 13.11 -18.27 4.64
C MET A 85 12.09 -18.45 3.52
N LEU A 86 11.02 -17.66 3.61
CA LEU A 86 10.01 -17.52 2.57
C LEU A 86 10.08 -16.10 1.98
N LEU A 87 10.24 -16.02 0.66
CA LEU A 87 10.24 -14.74 -0.05
C LEU A 87 9.03 -14.68 -0.97
N GLY A 88 8.25 -13.62 -0.85
CA GLY A 88 7.18 -13.33 -1.82
C GLY A 88 7.73 -13.09 -3.23
N PRO A 89 6.86 -13.02 -4.25
CA PRO A 89 7.25 -12.70 -5.62
C PRO A 89 8.07 -11.41 -5.68
N HIS A 90 9.26 -11.45 -6.29
CA HIS A 90 10.20 -10.34 -6.34
C HIS A 90 10.55 -9.71 -4.98
N GLY A 91 10.28 -10.45 -3.89
CA GLY A 91 10.59 -10.06 -2.52
C GLY A 91 12.10 -10.03 -2.27
N PHE A 92 12.54 -9.12 -1.44
CA PHE A 92 13.94 -9.04 -1.02
C PHE A 92 14.03 -8.59 0.43
N TYR A 93 15.11 -9.00 1.08
CA TYR A 93 15.50 -8.55 2.42
C TYR A 93 16.94 -8.04 2.41
N TRP A 94 17.16 -6.97 3.15
CA TRP A 94 18.47 -6.46 3.49
C TRP A 94 18.59 -6.46 5.01
N PHE A 95 19.45 -7.32 5.51
CA PHE A 95 19.65 -7.49 6.95
C PHE A 95 21.02 -6.95 7.37
N LYS A 96 21.05 -6.25 8.49
CA LYS A 96 22.23 -6.10 9.30
C LYS A 96 22.27 -7.27 10.27
N LEU A 97 23.40 -7.95 10.40
CA LEU A 97 23.57 -9.04 11.34
C LEU A 97 24.12 -8.46 12.64
N GLU A 98 23.40 -8.63 13.74
CA GLU A 98 23.76 -8.13 15.06
C GLU A 98 23.82 -9.29 16.06
N PRO A 99 24.74 -9.26 17.05
CA PRO A 99 24.75 -10.26 18.12
C PRO A 99 23.39 -10.29 18.85
N GLU A 100 22.82 -11.46 19.09
CA GLU A 100 21.56 -11.61 19.79
C GLU A 100 21.55 -10.92 21.17
N SER A 101 22.71 -10.93 21.85
CA SER A 101 22.90 -10.25 23.14
C SER A 101 22.66 -8.74 23.07
N ASP A 102 22.91 -8.11 21.93
CA ASP A 102 22.79 -6.66 21.77
C ASP A 102 21.33 -6.26 21.45
N ILE A 103 20.57 -7.16 20.83
CA ILE A 103 19.14 -6.98 20.55
C ILE A 103 18.32 -7.06 21.83
N GLN A 104 18.67 -7.96 22.74
CA GLN A 104 18.00 -8.08 24.06
C GLN A 104 18.17 -6.86 24.96
N ARG A 105 19.23 -6.04 24.76
CA ARG A 105 19.47 -4.80 25.51
C ARG A 105 18.69 -3.59 25.03
N THR A 106 18.24 -3.59 23.78
CA THR A 106 17.41 -2.54 23.15
C THR A 106 15.92 -2.87 23.25
N GLY A 107 15.49 -3.48 24.34
CA GLY A 107 14.14 -4.00 24.58
C GLY A 107 13.04 -3.31 23.79
N GLU A 108 12.14 -4.13 23.26
CA GLU A 108 10.95 -3.83 22.46
C GLU A 108 11.19 -3.77 20.95
N HIS A 109 11.27 -4.95 20.34
CA HIS A 109 10.65 -5.29 19.02
C HIS A 109 11.10 -6.70 18.61
N GLN A 110 10.66 -7.71 19.36
CA GLN A 110 10.67 -9.09 18.88
C GLN A 110 9.51 -9.28 17.90
N ALA A 111 9.80 -9.14 16.62
CA ALA A 111 8.96 -9.74 15.59
C ALA A 111 9.57 -11.09 15.16
N GLY A 112 9.64 -12.03 16.10
CA GLY A 112 9.71 -13.43 15.71
C GLY A 112 8.44 -13.79 14.95
N LEU A 113 8.55 -14.66 13.93
CA LEU A 113 7.41 -15.38 13.37
C LEU A 113 6.79 -16.28 14.48
N GLN A 114 6.15 -15.65 15.47
CA GLN A 114 5.02 -16.27 16.09
C GLN A 114 3.95 -16.30 15.02
N LEU A 115 3.43 -17.46 14.71
CA LEU A 115 2.08 -17.59 14.20
C LEU A 115 1.21 -16.85 15.21
N VAL A 116 1.00 -15.56 14.93
CA VAL A 116 0.07 -14.74 15.71
C VAL A 116 -1.25 -15.42 15.49
N SER A 117 -1.86 -15.91 16.54
CA SER A 117 -3.18 -16.52 16.43
C SER A 117 -4.13 -15.45 15.91
N ASP A 118 -5.12 -15.84 15.11
CA ASP A 118 -6.17 -14.92 14.61
C ASP A 118 -6.80 -14.07 15.73
N ASP A 119 -6.74 -14.53 16.97
CA ASP A 119 -7.22 -13.82 18.15
C ASP A 119 -6.27 -12.69 18.62
N ASP A 120 -4.95 -12.82 18.46
CA ASP A 120 -3.99 -11.79 18.86
C ASP A 120 -4.04 -10.57 17.90
N LEU A 121 -4.25 -10.79 16.58
CA LEU A 121 -4.45 -9.69 15.62
C LEU A 121 -5.74 -8.90 15.91
N LYS A 122 -6.75 -9.54 16.48
CA LYS A 122 -8.00 -8.87 16.87
C LYS A 122 -7.84 -7.95 18.07
N HIS A 123 -6.80 -8.15 18.92
CA HIS A 123 -6.59 -7.41 20.16
C HIS A 123 -5.67 -6.18 20.03
N GLU A 124 -4.91 -6.06 18.92
CA GLU A 124 -3.97 -4.94 18.74
C GLU A 124 -4.56 -3.71 18.05
N LEU A 125 -5.69 -3.84 17.33
CA LEU A 125 -6.31 -2.69 16.68
C LEU A 125 -7.05 -1.83 17.70
N PRO A 126 -6.87 -0.48 17.66
CA PRO A 126 -7.54 0.43 18.55
C PRO A 126 -9.07 0.37 18.39
N LEU A 127 -9.79 0.56 19.50
CA LEU A 127 -11.25 0.61 19.51
C LEU A 127 -11.73 2.05 19.62
N LEU A 128 -12.58 2.46 18.68
CA LEU A 128 -13.21 3.77 18.66
C LEU A 128 -14.72 3.62 18.90
N HIS A 129 -15.26 4.41 19.82
CA HIS A 129 -16.70 4.47 20.06
C HIS A 129 -17.36 5.52 19.16
N VAL A 130 -18.40 5.13 18.42
CA VAL A 130 -19.11 5.97 17.46
C VAL A 130 -20.63 5.93 17.67
N ARG A 131 -21.32 7.05 17.43
CA ARG A 131 -22.79 7.10 17.54
C ARG A 131 -23.49 6.73 16.25
N GLU A 132 -23.01 7.22 15.11
CA GLU A 132 -23.66 7.12 13.81
C GLU A 132 -22.66 6.73 12.69
N GLY A 133 -21.88 5.66 12.89
CA GLY A 133 -20.95 5.17 11.88
C GLY A 133 -19.78 6.11 11.57
N LEU A 134 -19.21 6.00 10.37
CA LEU A 134 -18.04 6.77 9.94
C LEU A 134 -18.29 8.28 9.86
N GLN A 135 -19.53 8.71 9.67
CA GLN A 135 -19.87 10.12 9.49
C GLN A 135 -19.35 10.98 10.65
N ASN A 136 -19.47 10.50 11.88
CA ASN A 136 -19.05 11.24 13.07
C ASN A 136 -17.52 11.35 13.21
N LEU A 137 -16.76 10.45 12.59
CA LEU A 137 -15.30 10.51 12.57
C LEU A 137 -14.76 11.41 11.46
N LEU A 138 -15.44 11.42 10.30
CA LEU A 138 -14.96 12.09 9.09
C LEU A 138 -15.46 13.52 8.92
N VAL A 139 -16.55 13.88 9.65
CA VAL A 139 -17.18 15.20 9.54
C VAL A 139 -17.15 15.88 10.91
N PRO A 140 -16.11 16.67 11.23
CA PRO A 140 -15.87 17.24 12.57
C PRO A 140 -17.04 18.06 13.13
N THR A 141 -17.84 18.70 12.28
CA THR A 141 -19.00 19.51 12.70
C THR A 141 -20.19 18.70 13.20
N LEU A 142 -20.24 17.40 12.90
CA LEU A 142 -21.27 16.49 13.39
C LEU A 142 -20.84 15.73 14.65
N ALA A 143 -19.57 15.82 14.99
CA ALA A 143 -18.99 15.17 16.18
C ALA A 143 -19.36 15.92 17.48
N HIS A 144 -20.63 16.03 17.82
CA HIS A 144 -21.12 16.67 19.05
C HIS A 144 -20.31 16.23 20.29
N GLY A 145 -19.20 16.92 20.56
CA GLY A 145 -18.40 16.76 21.78
C GLY A 145 -17.43 15.58 21.84
N ARG A 146 -17.18 14.85 20.74
CA ARG A 146 -16.17 13.76 20.70
C ARG A 146 -15.12 13.98 19.62
N ASN A 147 -13.88 13.72 20.01
CA ASN A 147 -12.68 14.11 19.33
C ASN A 147 -12.50 13.35 17.99
N PRO A 148 -12.64 14.01 16.83
CA PRO A 148 -11.99 13.52 15.59
C PRO A 148 -10.48 13.33 15.79
N GLU A 149 -9.88 14.02 16.75
CA GLU A 149 -8.50 13.86 17.19
C GLU A 149 -8.11 12.41 17.49
N THR A 150 -9.04 11.58 17.98
CA THR A 150 -8.75 10.17 18.29
C THR A 150 -8.56 9.34 17.02
N PHE A 151 -9.39 9.53 16.00
CA PHE A 151 -9.23 8.85 14.70
C PHE A 151 -8.00 9.37 13.96
N GLU A 152 -7.84 10.70 13.88
CA GLU A 152 -6.71 11.34 13.21
C GLU A 152 -5.37 10.96 13.85
N ALA A 153 -5.34 10.70 15.17
CA ALA A 153 -4.15 10.22 15.88
C ALA A 153 -3.69 8.82 15.45
N LEU A 154 -4.58 8.00 14.90
CA LEU A 154 -4.23 6.65 14.40
C LEU A 154 -3.63 6.68 12.99
N LEU A 155 -3.99 7.69 12.20
CA LEU A 155 -3.63 7.76 10.79
C LEU A 155 -2.12 7.84 10.52
N PRO A 156 -1.28 8.53 11.31
CA PRO A 156 0.17 8.55 11.08
C PRO A 156 0.79 7.16 11.03
N ALA A 157 0.49 6.31 12.01
CA ALA A 157 1.00 4.95 12.07
C ALA A 157 0.49 4.11 10.89
N PHE A 158 -0.82 4.14 10.63
CA PHE A 158 -1.43 3.43 9.51
C PHE A 158 -0.82 3.84 8.17
N ILE A 159 -0.71 5.15 7.88
CA ILE A 159 -0.20 5.66 6.60
C ILE A 159 1.28 5.32 6.40
N ALA A 160 2.09 5.38 7.46
CA ALA A 160 3.52 5.08 7.39
C ALA A 160 3.78 3.66 6.86
N GLU A 161 2.93 2.70 7.17
CA GLU A 161 3.03 1.32 6.73
C GLU A 161 2.54 1.10 5.29
N GLN A 162 1.67 1.98 4.77
CA GLN A 162 1.06 1.79 3.47
C GLN A 162 2.06 1.84 2.31
N ARG A 163 1.95 0.88 1.37
CA ARG A 163 2.84 0.79 0.19
C ARG A 163 2.76 2.05 -0.69
N TRP A 164 1.59 2.67 -0.77
CA TRP A 164 1.34 3.87 -1.56
C TRP A 164 1.86 5.17 -0.91
N PHE A 165 2.29 5.14 0.34
CA PHE A 165 2.85 6.31 1.00
C PHE A 165 4.24 6.65 0.47
N GLY A 166 4.32 7.72 -0.33
CA GLY A 166 5.54 8.08 -1.06
C GLY A 166 6.65 8.76 -0.23
N ALA A 167 6.38 9.08 1.05
CA ALA A 167 7.34 9.75 1.93
C ALA A 167 7.99 8.80 2.95
N LYS A 168 8.28 7.56 2.52
CA LYS A 168 8.92 6.55 3.39
C LYS A 168 10.20 7.08 4.04
N GLY A 169 10.33 6.88 5.36
CA GLY A 169 11.48 7.32 6.15
C GLY A 169 11.44 8.80 6.55
N GLN A 170 10.38 9.54 6.28
CA GLN A 170 10.11 10.85 6.85
C GLN A 170 9.13 10.72 8.02
N THR A 171 9.34 11.52 9.06
CA THR A 171 8.42 11.58 10.20
C THR A 171 7.12 12.26 9.80
N ILE A 172 6.00 11.62 10.11
CA ILE A 172 4.67 12.22 9.98
C ILE A 172 4.37 12.93 11.30
N GLU A 173 4.26 14.26 11.27
CA GLU A 173 3.95 15.05 12.47
C GLU A 173 2.46 14.95 12.82
N SER A 174 1.60 15.03 11.82
CA SER A 174 0.15 14.90 12.00
C SER A 174 -0.55 14.53 10.71
N VAL A 175 -1.73 13.94 10.85
CA VAL A 175 -2.66 13.68 9.74
C VAL A 175 -4.03 14.18 10.15
N THR A 176 -4.66 14.98 9.29
CA THR A 176 -6.02 15.47 9.50
C THR A 176 -6.92 15.12 8.31
N VAL A 177 -8.20 14.90 8.55
CA VAL A 177 -9.18 14.76 7.49
C VAL A 177 -9.52 16.15 6.94
N GLU A 178 -8.98 16.48 5.77
CA GLU A 178 -9.30 17.74 5.12
C GLU A 178 -10.75 17.79 4.70
N ASP A 179 -11.23 16.70 4.11
CA ASP A 179 -12.62 16.56 3.66
C ASP A 179 -12.99 15.10 3.37
N ALA A 180 -14.29 14.80 3.32
CA ALA A 180 -14.80 13.50 2.94
C ALA A 180 -16.18 13.62 2.27
N VAL A 181 -16.43 12.78 1.27
CA VAL A 181 -17.74 12.62 0.64
C VAL A 181 -18.23 11.20 0.81
N ARG A 182 -19.50 11.05 1.14
CA ARG A 182 -20.16 9.75 1.19
C ARG A 182 -20.55 9.32 -0.21
N LEU A 183 -20.13 8.14 -0.61
CA LEU A 183 -20.46 7.56 -1.92
C LEU A 183 -21.75 6.75 -1.87
N ASP A 184 -21.95 5.98 -0.78
CA ASP A 184 -23.15 5.18 -0.54
C ASP A 184 -23.51 5.16 0.94
N GLN A 185 -24.77 4.83 1.25
CA GLN A 185 -25.30 4.72 2.61
C GLN A 185 -25.25 3.31 3.17
N SER A 186 -25.24 2.30 2.31
CA SER A 186 -25.26 0.91 2.74
C SER A 186 -24.53 0.02 1.71
N PRO A 187 -23.26 -0.34 1.93
CA PRO A 187 -22.43 -0.02 3.10
C PRO A 187 -22.06 1.47 3.21
N ASP A 188 -21.61 1.86 4.41
CA ASP A 188 -21.15 3.24 4.68
C ASP A 188 -19.76 3.47 4.04
N VAL A 189 -19.73 4.00 2.81
CA VAL A 189 -18.51 4.17 2.00
C VAL A 189 -18.19 5.64 1.83
N TYR A 190 -16.98 6.03 2.20
CA TYR A 190 -16.48 7.38 2.07
C TYR A 190 -15.22 7.47 1.20
N LEU A 191 -15.13 8.55 0.41
CA LEU A 191 -13.92 8.98 -0.25
C LEU A 191 -13.39 10.21 0.49
N SER A 192 -12.29 10.04 1.23
CA SER A 192 -11.71 11.11 2.04
C SER A 192 -10.43 11.67 1.44
N VAL A 193 -10.18 12.95 1.70
CA VAL A 193 -8.93 13.65 1.43
C VAL A 193 -8.27 13.97 2.76
N LEU A 194 -7.03 13.52 2.91
CA LEU A 194 -6.20 13.74 4.08
C LEU A 194 -5.16 14.84 3.82
N ASP A 195 -4.90 15.64 4.83
CA ASP A 195 -3.75 16.56 4.89
C ASP A 195 -2.70 15.93 5.80
N VAL A 196 -1.56 15.56 5.23
CA VAL A 196 -0.45 14.92 5.92
C VAL A 196 0.68 15.93 6.10
N GLN A 197 0.95 16.30 7.35
CA GLN A 197 2.07 17.17 7.71
C GLN A 197 3.31 16.30 7.95
N LEU A 198 4.33 16.55 7.14
CA LEU A 198 5.68 16.01 7.31
C LEU A 198 6.60 17.12 7.85
N GLU A 199 7.75 16.78 8.41
CA GLU A 199 8.74 17.74 8.93
C GLU A 199 9.07 18.86 7.94
N SER A 200 9.17 18.56 6.64
CA SER A 200 9.63 19.50 5.61
C SER A 200 8.53 20.01 4.69
N ARG A 201 7.34 19.36 4.66
CA ARG A 201 6.28 19.69 3.70
C ARG A 201 4.91 19.16 4.10
N ARG A 202 3.86 19.76 3.51
CA ARG A 202 2.51 19.21 3.49
C ARG A 202 2.25 18.43 2.21
N SER A 203 1.47 17.36 2.32
CA SER A 203 1.03 16.56 1.17
C SER A 203 -0.40 16.07 1.40
N ASN A 204 -1.21 16.09 0.35
CA ASN A 204 -2.56 15.55 0.42
C ASN A 204 -2.60 14.12 -0.12
N TYR A 205 -3.45 13.30 0.51
CA TYR A 205 -3.64 11.89 0.14
C TYR A 205 -5.12 11.55 0.08
N THR A 206 -5.46 10.57 -0.75
CA THR A 206 -6.80 9.98 -0.78
C THR A 206 -6.82 8.69 0.02
N LEU A 207 -7.79 8.57 0.93
CA LEU A 207 -8.04 7.36 1.70
C LEU A 207 -9.53 7.03 1.65
N PRO A 208 -9.95 6.06 0.83
CA PRO A 208 -11.29 5.51 0.89
C PRO A 208 -11.50 4.69 2.17
N LEU A 209 -12.65 4.87 2.81
CA LEU A 209 -12.96 4.26 4.11
C LEU A 209 -14.33 3.58 4.07
N THR A 210 -14.43 2.43 4.71
CA THR A 210 -15.68 1.71 4.95
C THR A 210 -15.58 0.85 6.21
N VAL A 211 -16.68 0.20 6.57
CA VAL A 211 -16.78 -0.68 7.75
C VAL A 211 -17.27 -2.05 7.33
N ALA A 212 -16.62 -3.09 7.80
CA ALA A 212 -17.06 -4.48 7.69
C ALA A 212 -17.54 -5.01 9.04
N PHE A 213 -18.48 -5.95 9.01
CA PHE A 213 -19.06 -6.56 10.21
C PHE A 213 -19.00 -8.09 10.14
N GLY A 214 -18.90 -8.76 11.30
CA GLY A 214 -18.92 -10.21 11.39
C GLY A 214 -17.85 -10.88 10.52
N ASP A 215 -18.23 -11.92 9.79
CA ASP A 215 -17.33 -12.74 8.96
C ASP A 215 -16.55 -11.93 7.91
N ASP A 216 -17.15 -10.85 7.39
CA ASP A 216 -16.44 -9.96 6.45
C ASP A 216 -15.28 -9.21 7.11
N ALA A 217 -15.42 -8.82 8.38
CA ALA A 217 -14.35 -8.20 9.14
C ALA A 217 -13.21 -9.21 9.41
N ASP A 218 -13.56 -10.43 9.79
CA ASP A 218 -12.60 -11.51 10.01
C ASP A 218 -11.84 -11.88 8.73
N GLN A 219 -12.53 -11.89 7.59
CA GLN A 219 -11.91 -12.13 6.30
C GLN A 219 -10.90 -11.04 5.93
N ILE A 220 -11.21 -9.75 6.18
CA ILE A 220 -10.28 -8.64 5.92
C ILE A 220 -9.04 -8.76 6.79
N LEU A 221 -9.19 -9.07 8.08
CA LEU A 221 -8.05 -9.25 8.98
C LEU A 221 -7.15 -10.41 8.56
N SER A 222 -7.73 -11.50 8.08
CA SER A 222 -6.99 -12.67 7.61
C SER A 222 -6.27 -12.41 6.27
N GLU A 223 -6.97 -11.83 5.27
CA GLU A 223 -6.45 -11.69 3.91
C GLU A 223 -5.66 -10.40 3.68
N ARG A 224 -6.03 -9.32 4.37
CA ARG A 224 -5.53 -7.95 4.17
C ARG A 224 -5.33 -7.18 5.47
N PRO A 225 -4.61 -7.72 6.47
CA PRO A 225 -4.47 -7.09 7.80
C PRO A 225 -3.93 -5.65 7.71
N GLY A 226 -3.03 -5.35 6.77
CA GLY A 226 -2.50 -4.00 6.56
C GLY A 226 -3.50 -2.96 6.04
N ALA A 227 -4.73 -3.36 5.67
CA ALA A 227 -5.81 -2.44 5.33
C ALA A 227 -6.66 -2.03 6.53
N ALA A 228 -6.61 -2.78 7.63
CA ALA A 228 -7.37 -2.53 8.85
C ALA A 228 -6.82 -1.32 9.60
N ILE A 229 -7.72 -0.47 10.12
CA ILE A 229 -7.36 0.78 10.79
C ILE A 229 -7.74 0.73 12.27
N ALA A 230 -8.99 0.42 12.58
CA ALA A 230 -9.51 0.39 13.94
C ALA A 230 -10.81 -0.41 14.01
N TRP A 231 -11.12 -0.92 15.20
CA TRP A 231 -12.46 -1.36 15.52
C TRP A 231 -13.36 -0.17 15.85
N LEU A 232 -14.59 -0.20 15.37
CA LEU A 232 -15.64 0.75 15.72
C LEU A 232 -16.68 0.03 16.56
N GLU A 233 -17.09 0.63 17.66
CA GLU A 233 -18.22 0.16 18.47
C GLU A 233 -19.29 1.23 18.52
N SER A 234 -20.50 0.86 18.09
CA SER A 234 -21.66 1.73 18.11
C SER A 234 -22.16 1.92 19.54
N GLU A 235 -22.26 3.17 19.99
CA GLU A 235 -22.79 3.49 21.31
C GLU A 235 -24.30 3.28 21.41
N THR A 236 -25.01 3.18 20.28
CA THR A 236 -26.45 3.03 20.26
C THR A 236 -26.92 1.59 20.41
N ASP A 237 -26.23 0.65 19.80
CA ASP A 237 -26.60 -0.76 19.75
C ASP A 237 -25.47 -1.74 20.13
N GLY A 238 -24.27 -1.23 20.47
CA GLY A 238 -23.11 -2.03 20.83
C GLY A 238 -22.51 -2.81 19.65
N ARG A 239 -22.97 -2.59 18.43
CA ARG A 239 -22.50 -3.30 17.24
C ARG A 239 -21.06 -2.94 16.94
N ARG A 240 -20.23 -3.96 16.75
CA ARG A 240 -18.80 -3.80 16.46
C ARG A 240 -18.52 -4.07 15.00
N GLY A 241 -17.76 -3.16 14.35
CA GLY A 241 -17.33 -3.27 12.97
C GLY A 241 -15.86 -2.90 12.79
N LEU A 242 -15.22 -3.41 11.76
CA LEU A 242 -13.84 -3.10 11.40
C LEU A 242 -13.80 -1.98 10.37
N MET A 243 -13.17 -0.86 10.71
CA MET A 243 -12.87 0.22 9.77
C MET A 243 -11.58 -0.09 9.00
N TYR A 244 -11.63 0.05 7.67
CA TYR A 244 -10.50 -0.31 6.82
C TYR A 244 -10.44 0.53 5.53
N ASP A 245 -9.29 0.48 4.85
CA ASP A 245 -9.12 1.05 3.51
C ASP A 245 -9.99 0.26 2.51
N ALA A 246 -11.03 0.90 2.03
CA ALA A 246 -12.07 0.28 1.20
C ALA A 246 -11.54 -0.30 -0.12
N THR A 247 -10.40 0.17 -0.62
CA THR A 247 -9.88 -0.23 -1.94
C THR A 247 -9.47 -1.69 -2.05
N VAL A 248 -9.37 -2.40 -0.93
CA VAL A 248 -9.01 -3.82 -0.91
C VAL A 248 -10.18 -4.75 -1.25
N ARG A 249 -11.39 -4.21 -1.38
CA ARG A 249 -12.60 -4.98 -1.71
C ARG A 249 -13.20 -4.55 -3.05
N PRO A 250 -13.63 -5.50 -3.90
CA PRO A 250 -14.30 -5.21 -5.17
C PRO A 250 -15.54 -4.30 -5.02
N ALA A 251 -16.31 -4.47 -3.94
CA ALA A 251 -17.52 -3.69 -3.67
C ALA A 251 -17.28 -2.17 -3.65
N PHE A 252 -16.13 -1.71 -3.12
CA PHE A 252 -15.78 -0.30 -3.16
C PHE A 252 -15.70 0.24 -4.60
N TRP A 253 -15.07 -0.51 -5.48
CA TRP A 253 -14.87 -0.10 -6.87
C TRP A 253 -16.17 -0.08 -7.65
N SER A 254 -17.08 -1.03 -7.37
CA SER A 254 -18.44 -0.99 -7.93
C SER A 254 -19.19 0.25 -7.46
N THR A 255 -19.20 0.53 -6.15
CA THR A 255 -19.81 1.74 -5.60
C THR A 255 -19.21 3.03 -6.17
N LEU A 256 -17.89 3.11 -6.28
CA LEU A 256 -17.20 4.26 -6.86
C LEU A 256 -17.58 4.45 -8.34
N PHE A 257 -17.65 3.37 -9.09
CA PHE A 257 -18.02 3.37 -10.50
C PHE A 257 -19.48 3.82 -10.70
N GLU A 258 -20.43 3.29 -9.94
CA GLU A 258 -21.83 3.70 -9.97
C GLU A 258 -22.00 5.18 -9.61
N TRP A 259 -21.34 5.62 -8.54
CA TRP A 259 -21.35 7.03 -8.14
C TRP A 259 -20.77 7.93 -9.23
N TRP A 260 -19.69 7.50 -9.88
CA TRP A 260 -19.07 8.22 -10.98
C TRP A 260 -19.97 8.28 -12.22
N GLN A 261 -20.59 7.17 -12.61
CA GLN A 261 -21.48 7.07 -13.77
C GLN A 261 -22.69 8.02 -13.70
N GLN A 262 -23.20 8.24 -12.52
CA GLN A 262 -24.32 9.17 -12.30
C GLN A 262 -23.93 10.63 -12.56
N GLY A 263 -22.67 10.94 -12.88
CA GLY A 263 -22.17 12.30 -12.98
C GLY A 263 -22.33 13.05 -11.66
N SER A 264 -22.13 12.36 -10.55
CA SER A 264 -22.48 12.80 -9.23
C SER A 264 -21.66 14.02 -8.79
N LYS A 265 -22.33 14.94 -8.10
CA LYS A 265 -21.71 16.06 -7.40
C LYS A 265 -21.96 15.91 -5.92
N GLY A 266 -21.01 15.31 -5.22
CA GLY A 266 -21.08 15.21 -3.77
C GLY A 266 -20.60 16.50 -3.13
N ARG A 267 -21.49 17.24 -2.44
CA ARG A 267 -21.08 18.33 -1.56
C ARG A 267 -20.68 17.75 -0.22
N SER A 268 -19.45 18.03 0.17
CA SER A 268 -18.99 17.91 1.53
C SER A 268 -19.12 19.24 2.27
N LEU A 269 -18.70 19.30 3.52
CA LEU A 269 -18.73 20.54 4.30
C LEU A 269 -17.77 21.62 3.77
N LYS A 270 -16.65 21.21 3.20
CA LYS A 270 -15.56 22.12 2.84
C LYS A 270 -15.33 22.21 1.33
N GLY A 271 -15.83 21.26 0.55
CA GLY A 271 -15.53 21.17 -0.86
C GLY A 271 -16.62 20.52 -1.73
N LEU A 272 -16.28 20.31 -2.98
CA LEU A 272 -17.11 19.68 -3.98
C LEU A 272 -16.35 18.55 -4.66
N TYR A 273 -16.88 17.35 -4.55
CA TYR A 273 -16.43 16.20 -5.32
C TYR A 273 -17.24 16.14 -6.61
N VAL A 274 -16.56 16.01 -7.73
CA VAL A 274 -17.18 16.04 -9.05
C VAL A 274 -16.74 14.84 -9.85
N ALA A 275 -17.70 14.02 -10.22
CA ALA A 275 -17.52 12.94 -11.20
C ALA A 275 -17.95 13.45 -12.59
N GLU A 276 -17.07 13.34 -13.56
CA GLU A 276 -17.31 13.76 -14.93
C GLU A 276 -17.17 12.54 -15.86
N PRO A 277 -18.25 11.73 -16.07
CA PRO A 277 -18.24 10.60 -17.00
C PRO A 277 -18.34 11.06 -18.45
N SER A 278 -17.71 10.31 -19.39
CA SER A 278 -18.04 10.43 -20.81
C SER A 278 -19.45 9.88 -21.07
N GLU A 279 -20.05 10.28 -22.19
CA GLU A 279 -21.38 9.77 -22.56
C GLU A 279 -21.35 8.27 -22.88
N GLU A 280 -20.25 7.79 -23.45
CA GLU A 280 -20.07 6.37 -23.80
C GLU A 280 -20.06 5.45 -22.59
N ALA A 281 -19.61 5.93 -21.43
CA ALA A 281 -19.53 5.14 -20.21
C ALA A 281 -20.77 5.26 -19.30
N ARG A 282 -21.77 6.04 -19.69
CA ARG A 282 -23.00 6.22 -18.89
C ARG A 282 -23.93 5.02 -19.02
N GLY A 283 -24.43 4.55 -17.89
CA GLY A 283 -25.44 3.49 -17.80
C GLY A 283 -24.89 2.08 -17.75
N ASP A 284 -23.57 1.89 -17.81
CA ASP A 284 -22.97 0.57 -17.59
C ASP A 284 -23.08 0.17 -16.11
N VAL A 285 -23.34 -1.11 -15.87
CA VAL A 285 -23.43 -1.67 -14.54
C VAL A 285 -22.12 -2.43 -14.23
N PRO A 286 -21.51 -2.24 -13.06
CA PRO A 286 -20.33 -3.01 -12.68
C PRO A 286 -20.73 -4.46 -12.37
N ASP A 287 -20.38 -5.38 -13.28
CA ASP A 287 -20.64 -6.83 -13.14
C ASP A 287 -19.40 -7.55 -12.57
N THR A 288 -18.24 -7.23 -13.12
CA THR A 288 -16.98 -7.83 -12.69
C THR A 288 -15.97 -6.76 -12.27
N VAL A 289 -15.26 -7.03 -11.18
CA VAL A 289 -14.19 -6.16 -10.67
C VAL A 289 -12.96 -6.97 -10.36
N ARG A 290 -11.86 -6.62 -11.02
CA ARG A 290 -10.54 -7.24 -10.80
C ARG A 290 -9.58 -6.21 -10.21
N LEU A 291 -9.15 -6.46 -8.96
CA LEU A 291 -8.17 -5.62 -8.27
C LEU A 291 -6.76 -5.82 -8.85
N LEU A 292 -6.02 -4.73 -9.01
CA LEU A 292 -4.65 -4.76 -9.48
C LEU A 292 -3.68 -4.52 -8.32
N THR A 293 -2.71 -5.41 -8.14
CA THR A 293 -1.77 -5.37 -7.00
C THR A 293 -0.38 -4.83 -7.36
N GLY A 294 -0.12 -4.54 -8.62
CA GLY A 294 1.21 -4.18 -9.13
C GLY A 294 1.63 -2.72 -8.89
N GLU A 295 0.69 -1.80 -8.70
CA GLU A 295 1.01 -0.39 -8.52
C GLU A 295 1.41 -0.07 -7.07
N GLN A 296 2.43 0.79 -6.91
CA GLN A 296 2.94 1.17 -5.58
C GLN A 296 2.46 2.56 -5.14
N SER A 297 2.25 3.51 -6.06
CA SER A 297 1.89 4.90 -5.76
C SER A 297 0.41 5.21 -5.90
N ASN A 298 -0.32 4.35 -6.61
CA ASN A 298 -1.75 4.47 -6.86
C ASN A 298 -2.45 3.15 -6.51
N THR A 299 -3.77 3.14 -6.58
CA THR A 299 -4.54 1.90 -6.46
C THR A 299 -5.49 1.81 -7.63
N SER A 300 -5.54 0.66 -8.28
CA SER A 300 -6.26 0.49 -9.52
C SER A 300 -7.10 -0.79 -9.55
N ALA A 301 -8.18 -0.75 -10.31
CA ALA A 301 -9.02 -1.91 -10.62
C ALA A 301 -9.46 -1.88 -12.08
N VAL A 302 -9.82 -3.05 -12.60
CA VAL A 302 -10.47 -3.19 -13.90
C VAL A 302 -11.91 -3.61 -13.68
N ILE A 303 -12.84 -2.90 -14.30
CA ILE A 303 -14.28 -3.15 -14.23
C ILE A 303 -14.76 -3.61 -15.60
N ASN A 304 -15.51 -4.71 -15.64
CA ASN A 304 -16.08 -5.32 -16.84
C ASN A 304 -15.05 -5.59 -17.96
N ASP A 305 -13.77 -5.77 -17.61
CA ASP A 305 -12.64 -5.84 -18.55
C ASP A 305 -12.60 -4.69 -19.58
N THR A 306 -13.42 -3.66 -19.39
CA THR A 306 -13.59 -2.50 -20.27
C THR A 306 -12.99 -1.24 -19.69
N TYR A 307 -13.10 -1.06 -18.38
CA TYR A 307 -12.71 0.18 -17.70
C TYR A 307 -11.55 -0.06 -16.73
N PHE A 308 -10.48 0.70 -16.93
CA PHE A 308 -9.36 0.78 -15.98
C PHE A 308 -9.57 2.00 -15.09
N VAL A 309 -9.85 1.77 -13.80
CA VAL A 309 -10.03 2.82 -12.80
C VAL A 309 -8.74 2.99 -12.02
N LYS A 310 -8.20 4.19 -11.98
CA LYS A 310 -7.00 4.55 -11.25
C LYS A 310 -7.31 5.61 -10.21
N LEU A 311 -7.10 5.28 -8.95
CA LEU A 311 -7.23 6.19 -7.81
C LEU A 311 -5.85 6.68 -7.38
N TYR A 312 -5.63 7.99 -7.43
CA TYR A 312 -4.39 8.61 -6.99
C TYR A 312 -4.33 8.69 -5.48
N ARG A 313 -3.38 8.01 -4.88
CA ARG A 313 -3.20 8.05 -3.42
C ARG A 313 -2.61 9.36 -2.97
N ARG A 314 -1.53 9.81 -3.60
CA ARG A 314 -0.95 11.13 -3.38
C ARG A 314 -1.57 12.13 -4.34
N LEU A 315 -2.07 13.22 -3.79
CA LEU A 315 -2.75 14.26 -4.55
C LEU A 315 -1.80 15.44 -4.82
N GLU A 316 -1.78 15.88 -6.05
CA GLU A 316 -1.04 17.09 -6.46
C GLU A 316 -2.04 18.20 -6.80
N ARG A 317 -1.74 19.42 -6.30
CA ARG A 317 -2.59 20.58 -6.57
C ARG A 317 -2.48 21.00 -8.03
N GLY A 318 -3.61 21.25 -8.66
CA GLY A 318 -3.69 21.71 -10.05
C GLY A 318 -4.18 20.66 -11.00
N THR A 319 -3.80 20.80 -12.26
CA THR A 319 -4.15 19.83 -13.32
C THR A 319 -3.21 18.64 -13.24
N ASN A 320 -3.80 17.45 -13.17
CA ASN A 320 -3.03 16.22 -13.21
C ASN A 320 -2.51 15.99 -14.64
N PRO A 321 -1.17 15.81 -14.84
CA PRO A 321 -0.59 15.67 -16.18
C PRO A 321 -1.13 14.45 -16.96
N GLU A 322 -1.37 13.32 -16.30
CA GLU A 322 -1.94 12.13 -16.94
C GLU A 322 -3.37 12.39 -17.42
N LYS A 323 -4.20 13.03 -16.60
CA LYS A 323 -5.54 13.48 -16.99
C LYS A 323 -5.49 14.41 -18.20
N GLU A 324 -4.61 15.42 -18.17
CA GLU A 324 -4.48 16.41 -19.25
C GLU A 324 -4.07 15.74 -20.58
N MET A 325 -3.05 14.88 -20.53
CA MET A 325 -2.56 14.15 -21.68
C MET A 325 -3.62 13.22 -22.28
N LEU A 326 -4.24 12.39 -21.44
CA LEU A 326 -5.28 11.45 -21.89
C LEU A 326 -6.49 12.18 -22.46
N ASN A 327 -6.89 13.30 -21.84
CA ASN A 327 -7.99 14.11 -22.37
C ASN A 327 -7.67 14.67 -23.76
N HIS A 328 -6.45 15.17 -23.96
CA HIS A 328 -6.00 15.66 -25.26
C HIS A 328 -5.95 14.53 -26.29
N LEU A 329 -5.30 13.40 -25.98
CA LEU A 329 -5.17 12.27 -26.91
C LEU A 329 -6.53 11.69 -27.29
N THR A 330 -7.45 11.61 -26.34
CA THR A 330 -8.84 11.19 -26.59
C THR A 330 -9.55 12.17 -27.52
N SER A 331 -9.40 13.48 -27.31
CA SER A 331 -10.07 14.51 -28.10
C SER A 331 -9.62 14.54 -29.57
N VAL A 332 -8.37 14.17 -29.83
CA VAL A 332 -7.83 14.08 -31.22
C VAL A 332 -7.94 12.68 -31.81
N GLY A 333 -8.54 11.72 -31.10
CA GLY A 333 -8.73 10.34 -31.57
C GLY A 333 -7.42 9.58 -31.77
N PHE A 334 -6.40 9.81 -30.91
CA PHE A 334 -5.11 9.13 -31.01
C PHE A 334 -5.24 7.63 -30.72
N PRO A 335 -4.90 6.72 -31.65
CA PRO A 335 -5.27 5.30 -31.57
C PRO A 335 -4.35 4.46 -30.66
N PHE A 336 -3.21 5.02 -30.18
CA PHE A 336 -2.19 4.28 -29.41
C PHE A 336 -2.14 4.70 -27.95
N ALA A 337 -3.23 5.27 -27.44
CA ALA A 337 -3.40 5.57 -26.01
C ALA A 337 -4.80 5.14 -25.58
N PRO A 338 -4.99 4.72 -24.32
CA PRO A 338 -6.32 4.41 -23.82
C PRO A 338 -7.19 5.65 -23.81
N ARG A 339 -8.46 5.50 -24.17
CA ARG A 339 -9.43 6.59 -24.10
C ARG A 339 -9.72 6.98 -22.67
N LEU A 340 -9.80 8.28 -22.40
CA LEU A 340 -10.27 8.78 -21.12
C LEU A 340 -11.81 8.76 -21.09
N HIS A 341 -12.38 7.95 -20.22
CA HIS A 341 -13.83 7.86 -20.01
C HIS A 341 -14.34 8.80 -18.92
N GLY A 342 -13.45 9.35 -18.11
CA GLY A 342 -13.83 10.38 -17.17
C GLY A 342 -12.86 10.55 -16.00
N THR A 343 -13.26 11.45 -15.08
CA THR A 343 -12.40 11.84 -13.95
C THR A 343 -13.23 12.06 -12.69
N ILE A 344 -12.55 11.94 -11.56
CA ILE A 344 -13.07 12.33 -10.24
C ILE A 344 -12.16 13.43 -9.71
N ASP A 345 -12.70 14.62 -9.51
CA ASP A 345 -12.00 15.77 -8.98
C ASP A 345 -12.55 16.18 -7.61
N PHE A 346 -11.68 16.67 -6.74
CA PHE A 346 -12.05 17.43 -5.54
C PHE A 346 -11.70 18.89 -5.74
N ARG A 347 -12.64 19.77 -5.45
CA ARG A 347 -12.52 21.25 -5.63
C ARG A 347 -12.89 21.96 -4.32
N ARG A 348 -11.99 22.78 -3.83
CA ARG A 348 -12.20 23.60 -2.65
C ARG A 348 -11.56 24.98 -2.83
N SER A 349 -12.38 26.04 -2.85
CA SER A 349 -11.92 27.42 -3.10
C SER A 349 -11.03 27.50 -4.34
N ASP A 350 -9.74 27.77 -4.16
CA ASP A 350 -8.72 27.88 -5.20
C ASP A 350 -7.95 26.56 -5.46
N ARG A 351 -8.27 25.47 -4.72
CA ARG A 351 -7.61 24.19 -4.82
C ARG A 351 -8.43 23.21 -5.64
N LYS A 352 -7.75 22.58 -6.59
CA LYS A 352 -8.28 21.47 -7.36
C LYS A 352 -7.31 20.31 -7.30
N TYR A 353 -7.85 19.11 -7.08
CA TYR A 353 -7.12 17.84 -7.09
C TYR A 353 -7.87 16.85 -7.97
N THR A 354 -7.14 16.09 -8.78
CA THR A 354 -7.70 14.92 -9.44
C THR A 354 -7.51 13.72 -8.51
N LEU A 355 -8.62 13.12 -8.07
CA LEU A 355 -8.63 11.95 -7.19
C LEU A 355 -8.48 10.66 -7.95
N GLY A 356 -9.00 10.61 -9.18
CA GLY A 356 -8.92 9.44 -10.02
C GLY A 356 -9.31 9.71 -11.47
N ILE A 357 -8.94 8.77 -12.32
CA ILE A 357 -9.33 8.71 -13.72
C ILE A 357 -9.96 7.37 -14.02
N LEU A 358 -10.85 7.38 -15.00
CA LEU A 358 -11.41 6.22 -15.64
C LEU A 358 -10.97 6.23 -17.09
N GLN A 359 -10.30 5.21 -17.53
CA GLN A 359 -9.83 5.05 -18.90
C GLN A 359 -10.18 3.67 -19.45
N GLU A 360 -10.06 3.51 -20.74
CA GLU A 360 -10.19 2.23 -21.43
C GLU A 360 -9.22 1.20 -20.84
N ALA A 361 -9.71 -0.01 -20.57
CA ALA A 361 -8.87 -1.15 -20.22
C ALA A 361 -8.32 -1.78 -21.50
N LEU A 362 -7.02 -1.64 -21.71
CA LEU A 362 -6.36 -2.27 -22.84
C LEU A 362 -6.10 -3.77 -22.55
N PRO A 363 -6.30 -4.65 -23.54
CA PRO A 363 -5.86 -6.03 -23.43
C PRO A 363 -4.33 -6.05 -23.41
N VAL A 364 -3.74 -6.40 -22.27
CA VAL A 364 -2.29 -6.41 -22.05
C VAL A 364 -1.83 -7.85 -21.95
N GLU A 365 -0.96 -8.31 -22.85
CA GLU A 365 -0.33 -9.63 -22.80
C GLU A 365 0.76 -9.67 -21.72
N THR A 366 1.53 -8.59 -21.59
CA THR A 366 2.60 -8.46 -20.59
C THR A 366 2.89 -6.97 -20.30
N ASP A 367 3.42 -6.67 -19.12
CA ASP A 367 3.93 -5.32 -18.83
C ASP A 367 5.33 -5.11 -19.40
N GLY A 368 5.74 -3.84 -19.57
CA GLY A 368 7.04 -3.50 -20.16
C GLY A 368 8.24 -4.03 -19.37
N TRP A 369 8.11 -4.19 -18.04
CA TRP A 369 9.17 -4.77 -17.21
C TRP A 369 9.33 -6.27 -17.48
N SER A 370 8.24 -7.02 -17.48
CA SER A 370 8.22 -8.45 -17.80
C SER A 370 8.76 -8.70 -19.21
N TYR A 371 8.34 -7.89 -20.20
CA TYR A 371 8.85 -7.96 -21.56
C TYR A 371 10.36 -7.74 -21.64
N ALA A 372 10.89 -6.72 -20.93
CA ALA A 372 12.32 -6.44 -20.89
C ALA A 372 13.12 -7.57 -20.21
N LEU A 373 12.58 -8.13 -19.11
CA LEU A 373 13.20 -9.27 -18.42
C LEU A 373 13.25 -10.53 -19.30
N GLU A 374 12.16 -10.85 -19.99
CA GLU A 374 12.12 -11.98 -20.91
C GLU A 374 13.08 -11.79 -22.09
N GLY A 375 13.15 -10.57 -22.64
CA GLY A 375 14.11 -10.21 -23.68
C GLY A 375 15.56 -10.38 -23.23
N THR A 376 15.86 -9.91 -22.03
CA THR A 376 17.20 -10.04 -21.43
C THR A 376 17.54 -11.50 -21.15
N THR A 377 16.62 -12.27 -20.62
CA THR A 377 16.78 -13.70 -20.33
C THR A 377 17.06 -14.47 -21.61
N ARG A 378 16.28 -14.23 -22.67
CA ARG A 378 16.51 -14.85 -24.00
C ARG A 378 17.87 -14.48 -24.59
N PHE A 379 18.32 -13.23 -24.42
CA PHE A 379 19.65 -12.80 -24.85
C PHE A 379 20.76 -13.52 -24.09
N LEU A 380 20.69 -13.54 -22.75
CA LEU A 380 21.70 -14.19 -21.91
C LEU A 380 21.81 -15.70 -22.16
N ASN A 381 20.70 -16.38 -22.38
CA ASN A 381 20.71 -17.79 -22.70
C ASN A 381 21.42 -18.07 -24.03
N ARG A 382 21.21 -17.21 -25.06
CA ARG A 382 21.92 -17.33 -26.34
C ARG A 382 23.43 -17.10 -26.27
N VAL A 383 23.87 -16.20 -25.38
CA VAL A 383 25.30 -15.92 -25.20
C VAL A 383 26.01 -17.02 -24.42
N ARG A 384 25.24 -17.85 -23.70
CA ARG A 384 25.72 -18.93 -22.86
C ARG A 384 25.90 -20.28 -23.62
N GLU A 385 25.22 -20.45 -24.76
CA GLU A 385 25.39 -21.51 -25.75
C GLU A 385 26.56 -21.18 -26.69
#